data_6cb5f171c529b1ecfc056353e0235161
#
_entry.id   6cb5f171c529b1ecfc056353e0235161
#
_cell.length_a   1.000
_cell.length_b   1.000
_cell.length_c   1.000
_cell.angle_alpha   90.00
_cell.angle_beta   90.00
_cell.angle_gamma   90.00
#
_symmetry.space_group_name_H-M   'P 1'
#
loop_
_entity.id
_entity.type
_entity.pdbx_description
1 polymer ?
#
loop_
_entity_poly.entity_id
_entity_poly.type
_entity_poly.pdbx_seq_one_letter_code
_entity_poly.pdbx_strand_id
1 'polypeptide(L)'
;CDKLIFRHPHIFGAVHADTPDEVKQNWEDLKLKEKEKEHEKKRVLSGVPRTLPSLVKAYRISQKAASAGFDWETKEDIWSKVQEEISEVQAAMQSGDEVNKEEEFGDLLFALVNAARLYGVNAETALEKCNKKFISRFTYIEEQAEKQGLSLRELSLAEMENWWCEAKNKAKEKTE
;
A
#
# COMPACT_ATOMS: atom_id res chain seq x y z
N CYS A 1 -11.22 23.74 -11.81
CA CYS A 1 -11.21 24.36 -13.16
C CYS A 1 -10.11 25.41 -13.29
N ASP A 2 -9.92 26.34 -12.34
CA ASP A 2 -9.01 27.50 -12.45
C ASP A 2 -7.53 27.13 -12.68
N LYS A 3 -7.03 26.08 -12.01
CA LYS A 3 -5.67 25.57 -12.22
C LYS A 3 -5.41 25.04 -13.63
N LEU A 4 -6.42 24.44 -14.26
CA LEU A 4 -6.31 23.97 -15.65
C LEU A 4 -6.29 25.15 -16.63
N ILE A 5 -7.14 26.12 -16.43
CA ILE A 5 -7.19 27.35 -17.24
C ILE A 5 -5.85 28.09 -17.15
N PHE A 6 -5.33 28.27 -15.94
CA PHE A 6 -4.07 28.94 -15.70
C PHE A 6 -2.86 28.22 -16.33
N ARG A 7 -2.83 26.89 -16.33
CA ARG A 7 -1.72 26.09 -16.88
C ARG A 7 -1.78 25.88 -18.39
N HIS A 8 -2.86 26.31 -19.04
CA HIS A 8 -3.01 26.20 -20.50
C HIS A 8 -3.29 27.57 -21.13
N PRO A 9 -2.38 28.57 -20.96
CA PRO A 9 -2.56 29.90 -21.48
C PRO A 9 -2.54 29.97 -23.02
N HIS A 10 -2.04 28.93 -23.68
CA HIS A 10 -2.13 28.75 -25.13
C HIS A 10 -3.54 28.37 -25.62
N ILE A 11 -4.42 27.89 -24.72
CA ILE A 11 -5.84 27.58 -25.03
C ILE A 11 -6.75 28.68 -24.50
N PHE A 12 -6.50 29.19 -23.29
CA PHE A 12 -7.40 30.07 -22.55
C PHE A 12 -6.85 31.48 -22.34
N GLY A 13 -5.67 31.80 -22.89
CA GLY A 13 -4.98 33.08 -22.74
C GLY A 13 -4.35 33.57 -24.03
N ALA A 14 -3.45 34.58 -23.95
CA ALA A 14 -2.83 35.25 -25.08
C ALA A 14 -1.42 34.70 -25.45
N VAL A 15 -1.01 33.56 -24.89
CA VAL A 15 0.29 32.94 -25.18
C VAL A 15 0.14 31.99 -26.36
N HIS A 16 0.88 32.26 -27.46
CA HIS A 16 0.97 31.30 -28.57
C HIS A 16 2.06 30.27 -28.29
N ALA A 17 1.77 29.02 -28.53
CA ALA A 17 2.73 27.93 -28.55
C ALA A 17 2.40 27.05 -29.77
N ASP A 18 3.34 27.03 -30.71
CA ASP A 18 3.14 26.44 -32.04
C ASP A 18 3.61 24.98 -32.08
N THR A 19 4.35 24.53 -31.05
CA THR A 19 4.87 23.17 -30.96
C THR A 19 4.50 22.49 -29.64
N PRO A 20 4.36 21.14 -29.63
CA PRO A 20 4.11 20.40 -28.40
C PRO A 20 5.18 20.58 -27.31
N ASP A 21 6.43 20.83 -27.72
CA ASP A 21 7.53 21.03 -26.77
C ASP A 21 7.44 22.41 -26.10
N GLU A 22 7.04 23.46 -26.81
CA GLU A 22 6.76 24.78 -26.24
C GLU A 22 5.58 24.73 -25.26
N VAL A 23 4.53 24.01 -25.59
CA VAL A 23 3.40 23.78 -24.67
C VAL A 23 3.86 23.13 -23.37
N LYS A 24 4.71 22.11 -23.46
CA LYS A 24 5.24 21.38 -22.30
C LYS A 24 6.16 22.27 -21.46
N GLN A 25 7.02 23.06 -22.11
CA GLN A 25 7.94 23.96 -21.42
C GLN A 25 7.20 25.08 -20.71
N ASN A 26 6.23 25.72 -21.37
CA ASN A 26 5.34 26.71 -20.76
C ASN A 26 4.56 26.15 -19.56
N TRP A 27 4.12 24.91 -19.64
CA TRP A 27 3.41 24.23 -18.55
C TRP A 27 4.34 23.98 -17.35
N GLU A 28 5.59 23.56 -17.59
CA GLU A 28 6.59 23.35 -16.54
C GLU A 28 7.00 24.68 -15.87
N ASP A 29 7.20 25.75 -16.65
CA ASP A 29 7.53 27.09 -16.14
C ASP A 29 6.40 27.68 -15.28
N LEU A 30 5.15 27.52 -15.73
CA LEU A 30 3.98 27.96 -14.96
C LEU A 30 3.82 27.17 -13.66
N LYS A 31 4.11 25.89 -13.69
CA LYS A 31 4.11 25.03 -12.51
C LYS A 31 5.22 25.40 -11.51
N LEU A 32 6.37 25.85 -11.99
CA LEU A 32 7.44 26.40 -11.15
C LEU A 32 7.04 27.74 -10.53
N LYS A 33 6.47 28.65 -11.32
CA LYS A 33 5.96 29.95 -10.85
C LYS A 33 4.80 29.84 -9.86
N GLU A 34 3.93 28.85 -10.00
CA GLU A 34 2.92 28.51 -8.98
C GLU A 34 3.56 28.05 -7.66
N LYS A 35 4.65 27.26 -7.73
CA LYS A 35 5.39 26.83 -6.54
C LYS A 35 6.08 28.00 -5.84
N GLU A 36 6.56 28.99 -6.58
CA GLU A 36 7.19 30.19 -6.02
C GLU A 36 6.18 31.15 -5.38
N LYS A 37 4.96 31.27 -5.91
CA LYS A 37 3.88 32.10 -5.34
C LYS A 37 3.22 31.49 -4.10
N GLU A 38 3.23 30.18 -3.96
CA GLU A 38 2.82 29.49 -2.74
C GLU A 38 3.99 29.47 -1.73
N HIS A 39 4.38 30.62 -1.20
CA HIS A 39 5.39 30.79 -0.14
C HIS A 39 5.03 30.17 1.22
N GLU A 40 4.05 29.32 1.30
CA GLU A 40 3.97 28.34 2.36
C GLU A 40 4.97 27.23 2.03
N LYS A 41 5.99 27.07 2.89
CA LYS A 41 6.89 25.90 2.90
C LYS A 41 6.02 24.65 2.95
N LYS A 42 5.61 24.13 1.79
CA LYS A 42 4.82 22.89 1.74
C LYS A 42 5.64 21.80 2.38
N ARG A 43 5.21 21.36 3.56
CA ARG A 43 5.82 20.21 4.22
C ARG A 43 5.80 19.02 3.27
N VAL A 44 6.85 18.23 3.26
CA VAL A 44 7.03 17.09 2.32
C VAL A 44 5.78 16.21 2.24
N LEU A 45 5.15 15.96 3.38
CA LEU A 45 3.99 15.06 3.49
C LEU A 45 2.64 15.75 3.26
N SER A 46 2.57 17.09 3.14
CA SER A 46 1.30 17.82 2.96
C SER A 46 0.52 17.43 1.70
N GLY A 47 1.21 16.87 0.70
CA GLY A 47 0.57 16.41 -0.55
C GLY A 47 0.11 14.95 -0.52
N VAL A 48 0.04 14.29 0.64
CA VAL A 48 -0.54 12.94 0.77
C VAL A 48 -2.04 13.10 1.03
N PRO A 49 -2.92 12.59 0.13
CA PRO A 49 -4.36 12.70 0.33
C PRO A 49 -4.82 11.92 1.56
N ARG A 50 -5.68 12.54 2.36
CA ARG A 50 -6.20 11.91 3.60
C ARG A 50 -7.13 10.72 3.33
N THR A 51 -7.75 10.69 2.16
CA THR A 51 -8.76 9.68 1.76
C THR A 51 -8.16 8.40 1.16
N LEU A 52 -6.84 8.31 1.04
CA LEU A 52 -6.21 7.09 0.53
C LEU A 52 -6.42 5.90 1.48
N PRO A 53 -6.61 4.69 0.96
CA PRO A 53 -6.52 3.45 1.74
C PRO A 53 -5.21 3.39 2.53
N SER A 54 -5.23 2.80 3.72
CA SER A 54 -4.12 2.92 4.67
C SER A 54 -2.79 2.38 4.15
N LEU A 55 -2.79 1.23 3.48
CA LEU A 55 -1.56 0.67 2.90
C LEU A 55 -1.00 1.55 1.77
N VAL A 56 -1.88 2.05 0.91
CA VAL A 56 -1.48 2.99 -0.16
C VAL A 56 -0.96 4.29 0.43
N LYS A 57 -1.58 4.77 1.51
CA LYS A 57 -1.15 5.98 2.23
C LYS A 57 0.23 5.79 2.85
N ALA A 58 0.47 4.69 3.55
CA ALA A 58 1.75 4.35 4.14
C ALA A 58 2.87 4.28 3.07
N TYR A 59 2.60 3.62 1.95
CA TYR A 59 3.52 3.59 0.81
C TYR A 59 3.85 4.99 0.30
N ARG A 60 2.84 5.87 0.12
CA ARG A 60 3.04 7.25 -0.34
C ARG A 60 3.81 8.11 0.65
N ILE A 61 3.56 7.93 1.95
CA ILE A 61 4.30 8.60 3.03
C ILE A 61 5.77 8.19 2.95
N SER A 62 6.06 6.89 2.96
CA SER A 62 7.43 6.36 2.89
C SER A 62 8.16 6.81 1.62
N GLN A 63 7.49 6.79 0.46
CA GLN A 63 8.08 7.26 -0.80
C GLN A 63 8.45 8.75 -0.75
N LYS A 64 7.59 9.59 -0.17
CA LYS A 64 7.86 11.02 -0.05
C LYS A 64 8.96 11.33 0.97
N ALA A 65 9.00 10.60 2.09
CA ALA A 65 10.07 10.70 3.07
C ALA A 65 11.43 10.33 2.44
N ALA A 66 11.47 9.23 1.71
CA ALA A 66 12.64 8.80 0.96
C ALA A 66 13.13 9.85 -0.04
N SER A 67 12.22 10.48 -0.80
CA SER A 67 12.58 11.56 -1.74
C SER A 67 13.14 12.81 -1.06
N ALA A 68 12.92 12.98 0.24
CA ALA A 68 13.48 14.05 1.04
C ALA A 68 14.80 13.66 1.76
N GLY A 69 15.33 12.47 1.48
CA GLY A 69 16.56 11.94 2.09
C GLY A 69 16.34 11.15 3.38
N PHE A 70 15.09 10.89 3.79
CA PHE A 70 14.78 10.05 4.93
C PHE A 70 14.43 8.63 4.44
N ASP A 71 15.47 7.84 4.21
CA ASP A 71 15.36 6.44 3.78
C ASP A 71 16.49 5.60 4.37
N TRP A 72 16.38 4.29 4.26
CA TRP A 72 17.38 3.32 4.68
C TRP A 72 18.60 3.35 3.73
N GLU A 73 19.80 3.16 4.28
CA GLU A 73 21.03 3.10 3.47
C GLU A 73 21.03 1.87 2.56
N THR A 74 20.62 0.73 3.10
CA THR A 74 20.41 -0.50 2.32
C THR A 74 19.01 -1.05 2.53
N LYS A 75 18.49 -1.79 1.54
CA LYS A 75 17.15 -2.41 1.65
C LYS A 75 17.10 -3.52 2.70
N GLU A 76 18.25 -4.05 3.08
CA GLU A 76 18.38 -5.11 4.08
C GLU A 76 18.17 -4.56 5.51
N ASP A 77 18.51 -3.30 5.75
CA ASP A 77 18.42 -2.67 7.07
C ASP A 77 17.00 -2.57 7.61
N ILE A 78 16.02 -2.50 6.71
CA ILE A 78 14.60 -2.45 7.10
C ILE A 78 14.17 -3.66 7.93
N TRP A 79 14.80 -4.83 7.73
CA TRP A 79 14.41 -6.04 8.46
C TRP A 79 14.73 -5.96 9.94
N SER A 80 15.76 -5.20 10.34
CA SER A 80 16.06 -4.91 11.74
C SER A 80 14.90 -4.14 12.39
N LYS A 81 14.34 -3.14 11.68
CA LYS A 81 13.18 -2.39 12.17
C LYS A 81 11.92 -3.26 12.23
N VAL A 82 11.67 -4.08 11.21
CA VAL A 82 10.54 -5.02 11.24
C VAL A 82 10.64 -5.97 12.45
N GLN A 83 11.84 -6.44 12.79
CA GLN A 83 12.03 -7.32 13.94
C GLN A 83 11.85 -6.57 15.28
N GLU A 84 12.25 -5.31 15.35
CA GLU A 84 11.98 -4.42 16.48
C GLU A 84 10.47 -4.28 16.69
N GLU A 85 9.71 -3.89 15.65
CA GLU A 85 8.25 -3.74 15.74
C GLU A 85 7.52 -5.05 16.13
N ILE A 86 8.01 -6.19 15.65
CA ILE A 86 7.47 -7.49 16.10
C ILE A 86 7.66 -7.67 17.61
N SER A 87 8.82 -7.27 18.13
CA SER A 87 9.13 -7.38 19.55
C SER A 87 8.27 -6.43 20.39
N GLU A 88 8.00 -5.22 19.90
CA GLU A 88 7.16 -4.21 20.54
C GLU A 88 5.68 -4.65 20.57
N VAL A 89 5.17 -5.21 19.46
CA VAL A 89 3.85 -5.86 19.45
C VAL A 89 3.76 -6.98 20.48
N GLN A 90 4.79 -7.83 20.58
CA GLN A 90 4.79 -8.93 21.57
C GLN A 90 4.78 -8.41 23.02
N ALA A 91 5.54 -7.34 23.30
CA ALA A 91 5.55 -6.68 24.60
C ALA A 91 4.19 -6.03 24.94
N ALA A 92 3.60 -5.33 23.97
CA ALA A 92 2.29 -4.71 24.11
C ALA A 92 1.19 -5.75 24.39
N MET A 93 1.25 -6.92 23.76
CA MET A 93 0.32 -8.03 24.04
C MET A 93 0.38 -8.51 25.51
N GLN A 94 1.54 -8.39 26.14
CA GLN A 94 1.74 -8.79 27.53
C GLN A 94 1.32 -7.69 28.53
N SER A 95 1.35 -6.43 28.13
CA SER A 95 1.06 -5.28 29.01
C SER A 95 -0.41 -5.14 29.40
N GLY A 96 -1.33 -5.64 28.56
CA GLY A 96 -2.78 -5.44 28.75
C GLY A 96 -3.30 -4.07 28.34
N ASP A 97 -2.45 -3.20 27.78
CA ASP A 97 -2.83 -1.86 27.29
C ASP A 97 -3.33 -1.96 25.83
N GLU A 98 -4.64 -1.81 25.65
CA GLU A 98 -5.27 -1.94 24.32
C GLU A 98 -4.87 -0.80 23.37
N VAL A 99 -4.63 0.43 23.88
CA VAL A 99 -4.20 1.57 23.06
C VAL A 99 -2.79 1.30 22.51
N ASN A 100 -1.89 0.87 23.37
CA ASN A 100 -0.53 0.53 22.98
C ASN A 100 -0.50 -0.62 21.95
N LYS A 101 -1.37 -1.62 22.09
CA LYS A 101 -1.47 -2.72 21.11
C LYS A 101 -1.82 -2.23 19.71
N GLU A 102 -2.80 -1.30 19.59
CA GLU A 102 -3.22 -0.77 18.29
C GLU A 102 -2.09 0.05 17.65
N GLU A 103 -1.34 0.84 18.45
CA GLU A 103 -0.21 1.62 17.98
C GLU A 103 0.90 0.72 17.43
N GLU A 104 1.35 -0.28 18.19
CA GLU A 104 2.43 -1.19 17.78
C GLU A 104 2.06 -2.03 16.52
N PHE A 105 0.82 -2.50 16.43
CA PHE A 105 0.36 -3.13 15.20
C PHE A 105 0.38 -2.17 14.01
N GLY A 106 0.06 -0.90 14.22
CA GLY A 106 0.15 0.15 13.20
C GLY A 106 1.58 0.33 12.71
N ASP A 107 2.55 0.40 13.62
CA ASP A 107 3.97 0.59 13.32
C ASP A 107 4.57 -0.63 12.60
N LEU A 108 4.23 -1.84 13.03
CA LEU A 108 4.60 -3.06 12.33
C LEU A 108 4.05 -3.08 10.89
N LEU A 109 2.79 -2.73 10.68
CA LEU A 109 2.20 -2.66 9.35
C LEU A 109 2.89 -1.60 8.48
N PHE A 110 3.23 -0.45 9.05
CA PHE A 110 3.97 0.60 8.35
C PHE A 110 5.38 0.15 7.97
N ALA A 111 6.11 -0.51 8.87
CA ALA A 111 7.42 -1.09 8.60
C ALA A 111 7.37 -2.13 7.48
N LEU A 112 6.36 -3.02 7.48
CA LEU A 112 6.16 -4.02 6.42
C LEU A 112 5.84 -3.37 5.05
N VAL A 113 5.03 -2.31 5.02
CA VAL A 113 4.76 -1.56 3.78
C VAL A 113 6.04 -0.89 3.27
N ASN A 114 6.86 -0.35 4.17
CA ASN A 114 8.14 0.26 3.80
C ASN A 114 9.15 -0.79 3.29
N ALA A 115 9.21 -1.95 3.93
CA ALA A 115 10.00 -3.08 3.42
C ALA A 115 9.55 -3.48 2.01
N ALA A 116 8.25 -3.67 1.79
CA ALA A 116 7.72 -3.97 0.46
C ALA A 116 8.15 -2.92 -0.59
N ARG A 117 8.09 -1.62 -0.24
CA ARG A 117 8.55 -0.52 -1.10
C ARG A 117 10.02 -0.67 -1.49
N LEU A 118 10.90 -0.93 -0.53
CA LEU A 118 12.35 -1.08 -0.77
C LEU A 118 12.68 -2.25 -1.69
N TYR A 119 11.88 -3.31 -1.65
CA TYR A 119 11.99 -4.46 -2.55
C TYR A 119 11.16 -4.32 -3.84
N GLY A 120 10.61 -3.14 -4.13
CA GLY A 120 9.83 -2.89 -5.35
C GLY A 120 8.47 -3.59 -5.39
N VAL A 121 7.96 -4.02 -4.23
CA VAL A 121 6.67 -4.70 -4.10
C VAL A 121 5.57 -3.70 -3.72
N ASN A 122 4.46 -3.72 -4.42
CA ASN A 122 3.27 -2.97 -4.03
C ASN A 122 2.51 -3.76 -2.97
N ALA A 123 2.50 -3.28 -1.72
CA ALA A 123 1.90 -3.97 -0.57
C ALA A 123 0.38 -4.15 -0.72
N GLU A 124 -0.34 -3.16 -1.27
CA GLU A 124 -1.79 -3.24 -1.54
C GLU A 124 -2.10 -4.38 -2.52
N THR A 125 -1.38 -4.40 -3.65
CA THR A 125 -1.55 -5.45 -4.67
C THR A 125 -1.15 -6.84 -4.13
N ALA A 126 -0.10 -6.91 -3.32
CA ALA A 126 0.36 -8.16 -2.73
C ALA A 126 -0.69 -8.73 -1.75
N LEU A 127 -1.25 -7.87 -0.90
CA LEU A 127 -2.31 -8.26 0.04
C LEU A 127 -3.59 -8.66 -0.70
N GLU A 128 -3.98 -7.93 -1.74
CA GLU A 128 -5.15 -8.28 -2.56
C GLU A 128 -4.99 -9.65 -3.25
N LYS A 129 -3.80 -9.98 -3.75
CA LYS A 129 -3.51 -11.33 -4.26
C LYS A 129 -3.62 -12.39 -3.18
N CYS A 130 -3.20 -12.08 -1.94
CA CYS A 130 -3.33 -12.96 -0.80
C CYS A 130 -4.82 -13.18 -0.45
N ASN A 131 -5.61 -12.11 -0.40
CA ASN A 131 -7.05 -12.16 -0.15
C ASN A 131 -7.77 -13.06 -1.17
N LYS A 132 -7.53 -12.85 -2.46
CA LYS A 132 -8.10 -13.68 -3.54
C LYS A 132 -7.73 -15.15 -3.38
N LYS A 133 -6.49 -15.43 -3.06
CA LYS A 133 -6.01 -16.78 -2.82
C LYS A 133 -6.69 -17.42 -1.59
N PHE A 134 -6.87 -16.65 -0.52
CA PHE A 134 -7.57 -17.13 0.68
C PHE A 134 -9.04 -17.45 0.36
N ILE A 135 -9.75 -16.51 -0.25
CA ILE A 135 -11.16 -16.67 -0.66
C ILE A 135 -11.31 -17.94 -1.51
N SER A 136 -10.50 -18.08 -2.55
CA SER A 136 -10.57 -19.25 -3.45
C SER A 136 -10.38 -20.59 -2.72
N ARG A 137 -9.47 -20.65 -1.75
CA ARG A 137 -9.24 -21.87 -0.97
C ARG A 137 -10.36 -22.12 0.02
N PHE A 138 -10.88 -21.06 0.63
CA PHE A 138 -11.99 -21.21 1.58
C PHE A 138 -13.28 -21.63 0.87
N THR A 139 -13.57 -21.07 -0.31
CA THR A 139 -14.68 -21.52 -1.17
C THR A 139 -14.56 -23.02 -1.49
N TYR A 140 -13.35 -23.52 -1.73
CA TYR A 140 -13.15 -24.96 -1.93
C TYR A 140 -13.57 -25.77 -0.69
N ILE A 141 -13.27 -25.32 0.53
CA ILE A 141 -13.72 -25.95 1.77
C ILE A 141 -15.24 -25.96 1.85
N GLU A 142 -15.90 -24.82 1.54
CA GLU A 142 -17.36 -24.71 1.51
C GLU A 142 -17.97 -25.72 0.55
N GLU A 143 -17.42 -25.83 -0.67
CA GLU A 143 -17.87 -26.80 -1.67
C GLU A 143 -17.71 -28.27 -1.21
N GLN A 144 -16.63 -28.60 -0.50
CA GLN A 144 -16.44 -29.96 0.03
C GLN A 144 -17.43 -30.27 1.17
N ALA A 145 -17.67 -29.31 2.06
CA ALA A 145 -18.65 -29.43 3.12
C ALA A 145 -20.08 -29.66 2.54
N GLU A 146 -20.46 -28.86 1.56
CA GLU A 146 -21.77 -28.98 0.88
C GLU A 146 -21.94 -30.35 0.22
N LYS A 147 -20.92 -30.85 -0.49
CA LYS A 147 -20.95 -32.19 -1.11
C LYS A 147 -21.14 -33.34 -0.10
N GLN A 148 -20.69 -33.15 1.14
CA GLN A 148 -20.85 -34.13 2.22
C GLN A 148 -22.09 -33.87 3.05
N GLY A 149 -22.87 -32.84 2.77
CA GLY A 149 -24.05 -32.45 3.55
C GLY A 149 -23.72 -31.96 4.95
N LEU A 150 -22.48 -31.46 5.16
CA LEU A 150 -21.99 -31.01 6.47
C LEU A 150 -22.05 -29.49 6.55
N SER A 151 -22.31 -28.96 7.74
CA SER A 151 -22.13 -27.55 8.05
C SER A 151 -20.65 -27.28 8.38
N LEU A 152 -20.12 -26.12 7.97
CA LEU A 152 -18.75 -25.70 8.35
C LEU A 152 -18.52 -25.72 9.87
N ARG A 153 -19.57 -25.49 10.66
CA ARG A 153 -19.49 -25.49 12.13
C ARG A 153 -19.34 -26.89 12.75
N GLU A 154 -19.66 -27.91 11.98
CA GLU A 154 -19.55 -29.33 12.41
C GLU A 154 -18.18 -29.92 12.08
N LEU A 155 -17.40 -29.21 11.24
CA LEU A 155 -16.06 -29.63 10.84
C LEU A 155 -15.03 -29.26 11.92
N SER A 156 -14.12 -30.17 12.15
CA SER A 156 -12.91 -29.89 12.92
C SER A 156 -11.95 -29.05 12.12
N LEU A 157 -11.06 -28.32 12.79
CA LEU A 157 -10.00 -27.56 12.14
C LEU A 157 -9.11 -28.44 11.25
N ALA A 158 -8.82 -29.67 11.71
CA ALA A 158 -7.99 -30.64 10.97
C ALA A 158 -8.62 -31.04 9.63
N GLU A 159 -9.95 -31.24 9.57
CA GLU A 159 -10.65 -31.51 8.31
C GLU A 159 -10.60 -30.34 7.36
N MET A 160 -10.82 -29.12 7.86
CA MET A 160 -10.70 -27.90 7.06
C MET A 160 -9.26 -27.67 6.55
N GLU A 161 -8.24 -27.94 7.37
CA GLU A 161 -6.83 -27.85 6.96
C GLU A 161 -6.48 -28.86 5.86
N ASN A 162 -7.01 -30.09 5.91
CA ASN A 162 -6.82 -31.07 4.85
C ASN A 162 -7.36 -30.54 3.52
N TRP A 163 -8.61 -30.05 3.48
CA TRP A 163 -9.19 -29.47 2.27
C TRP A 163 -8.49 -28.20 1.80
N TRP A 164 -7.99 -27.39 2.75
CA TRP A 164 -7.15 -26.24 2.42
C TRP A 164 -5.86 -26.65 1.69
N CYS A 165 -5.21 -27.71 2.15
CA CYS A 165 -4.01 -28.26 1.51
C CYS A 165 -4.33 -28.85 0.12
N GLU A 166 -5.46 -29.52 -0.05
CA GLU A 166 -5.93 -29.98 -1.37
C GLU A 166 -6.15 -28.81 -2.33
N ALA A 167 -6.85 -27.76 -1.88
CA ALA A 167 -7.06 -26.55 -2.68
C ALA A 167 -5.74 -25.88 -3.11
N LYS A 168 -4.75 -25.88 -2.20
CA LYS A 168 -3.41 -25.36 -2.50
C LYS A 168 -2.69 -26.16 -3.58
N ASN A 169 -2.80 -27.49 -3.56
CA ASN A 169 -2.15 -28.36 -4.55
C ASN A 169 -2.83 -28.26 -5.91
N LYS A 170 -4.16 -28.27 -5.97
CA LYS A 170 -4.92 -28.06 -7.23
C LYS A 170 -4.63 -26.73 -7.91
N ALA A 171 -4.36 -25.68 -7.12
CA ALA A 171 -4.00 -24.38 -7.67
C ALA A 171 -2.59 -24.37 -8.31
N LYS A 172 -1.66 -25.21 -7.83
CA LYS A 172 -0.33 -25.36 -8.41
C LYS A 172 -0.36 -26.09 -9.74
N GLU A 173 -1.12 -27.21 -9.81
CA GLU A 173 -1.27 -28.03 -11.02
C GLU A 173 -1.89 -27.27 -12.22
N LYS A 174 -2.67 -26.21 -11.94
CA LYS A 174 -3.27 -25.35 -12.99
C LYS A 174 -2.31 -24.27 -13.52
N THR A 175 -1.16 -24.11 -12.89
CA THR A 175 -0.20 -23.02 -13.21
C THR A 175 1.04 -23.57 -13.93
N GLU A 176 1.22 -24.89 -13.97
CA GLU A 176 2.18 -25.63 -14.80
C GLU A 176 1.54 -26.00 -16.15
#